data_758672391d7a721790ed64adb6679991
#
_entry.id   758672391d7a721790ed64adb6679991
#
_cell.length_a   1.000
_cell.length_b   1.000
_cell.length_c   1.000
_cell.angle_alpha   90.00
_cell.angle_beta   90.00
_cell.angle_gamma   90.00
#
_symmetry.space_group_name_H-M   'P 1'
#
loop_
_entity.id
_entity.type
_entity.pdbx_description
1 polymer ?
#
loop_
_entity_poly.entity_id
_entity_poly.type
_entity_poly.pdbx_seq_one_letter_code
_entity_poly.pdbx_strand_id
1 'polypeptide(L)'
;MNTYVEITDGTTNNYFYAFVEFKGSILTLYSFQGLNKNIVKEIPMNEIEKLTKDIYWGGQRISFSHDGKMYQFFECGPAVVDYLQENLFV
;
A
#
# COMPACT_ATOMS: atom_id res chain seq x y z
N MET A 1 10.35 -0.02 1.99
CA MET A 1 9.67 -0.66 3.14
C MET A 1 8.85 -1.84 2.70
N ASN A 2 8.92 -2.93 3.44
CA ASN A 2 8.14 -4.13 3.10
C ASN A 2 6.90 -4.22 3.98
N THR A 3 5.77 -4.54 3.37
CA THR A 3 4.52 -4.73 4.09
C THR A 3 3.58 -5.63 3.30
N TYR A 4 2.53 -6.11 3.95
CA TYR A 4 1.49 -6.85 3.26
C TYR A 4 0.46 -5.87 2.68
N VAL A 5 0.08 -6.12 1.44
CA VAL A 5 -0.86 -5.29 0.69
C VAL A 5 -1.97 -6.17 0.14
N GLU A 6 -3.21 -5.71 0.27
CA GLU A 6 -4.34 -6.34 -0.39
C GLU A 6 -4.94 -5.35 -1.38
N ILE A 7 -5.09 -5.78 -2.63
CA ILE A 7 -5.72 -4.99 -3.68
C ILE A 7 -7.03 -5.68 -4.06
N THR A 8 -8.13 -4.97 -3.88
CA THR A 8 -9.48 -5.49 -4.12
C THR A 8 -10.15 -4.68 -5.21
N ASP A 9 -10.70 -5.33 -6.24
CA ASP A 9 -11.43 -4.65 -7.31
C ASP A 9 -12.94 -4.94 -7.30
N GLY A 10 -13.44 -5.51 -6.21
CA GLY A 10 -14.85 -5.83 -6.05
C GLY A 10 -15.18 -7.29 -6.34
N THR A 11 -14.43 -7.95 -7.21
CA THR A 11 -14.65 -9.36 -7.56
C THR A 11 -13.45 -10.23 -7.22
N THR A 12 -12.24 -9.67 -7.20
CA THR A 12 -11.02 -10.41 -6.90
C THR A 12 -10.23 -9.70 -5.82
N ASN A 13 -9.55 -10.50 -4.99
CA ASN A 13 -8.65 -10.00 -3.95
C ASN A 13 -7.26 -10.54 -4.26
N ASN A 14 -6.28 -9.63 -4.26
CA ASN A 14 -4.88 -9.99 -4.46
C ASN A 14 -4.10 -9.55 -3.22
N TYR A 15 -3.61 -10.51 -2.45
CA TYR A 15 -2.91 -10.28 -1.19
C TYR A 15 -1.47 -10.75 -1.35
N PHE A 16 -0.51 -9.86 -1.11
CA PHE A 16 0.89 -10.20 -1.31
C PHE A 16 1.81 -9.36 -0.43
N TYR A 17 3.03 -9.83 -0.27
CA TYR A 17 4.07 -9.11 0.46
C TYR A 17 4.79 -8.20 -0.54
N ALA A 18 4.74 -6.91 -0.31
CA ALA A 18 5.22 -5.91 -1.26
C ALA A 18 6.35 -5.07 -0.68
N PHE A 19 7.21 -4.59 -1.56
CA PHE A 19 8.11 -3.49 -1.24
C PHE A 19 7.44 -2.19 -1.67
N VAL A 20 7.36 -1.23 -0.74
CA VAL A 20 6.68 0.05 -0.96
C VAL A 20 7.71 1.15 -0.97
N GLU A 21 7.65 2.01 -1.98
CA GLU A 21 8.59 3.11 -2.13
C GLU A 21 7.86 4.35 -2.62
N PHE A 22 8.21 5.51 -2.05
CA PHE A 22 7.72 6.81 -2.52
C PHE A 22 8.85 7.50 -3.27
N LYS A 23 8.65 7.73 -4.56
CA LYS A 23 9.62 8.43 -5.42
C LYS A 23 8.98 9.73 -5.86
N GLY A 24 9.37 10.85 -5.21
CA GLY A 24 8.72 12.12 -5.45
C GLY A 24 7.25 12.00 -5.06
N SER A 25 6.35 12.28 -5.99
CA SER A 25 4.90 12.21 -5.75
C SER A 25 4.29 10.91 -6.28
N ILE A 26 5.09 9.86 -6.47
CA ILE A 26 4.62 8.56 -6.96
C ILE A 26 4.81 7.50 -5.90
N LEU A 27 3.73 6.79 -5.57
CA LEU A 27 3.79 5.61 -4.73
C LEU A 27 4.00 4.39 -5.62
N THR A 28 5.07 3.65 -5.40
CA THR A 28 5.39 2.47 -6.20
C THR A 28 5.32 1.21 -5.36
N LEU A 29 4.64 0.20 -5.88
CA LEU A 29 4.53 -1.11 -5.26
C LEU A 29 5.28 -2.12 -6.11
N TYR A 30 6.13 -2.92 -5.46
CA TYR A 30 6.88 -3.99 -6.10
C TYR A 30 6.51 -5.32 -5.48
N SER A 31 6.47 -6.37 -6.31
CA SER A 31 6.40 -7.73 -5.82
C SER A 31 7.72 -8.43 -6.13
N PHE A 32 8.01 -9.49 -5.38
CA PHE A 32 9.20 -10.29 -5.61
C PHE A 32 8.80 -11.63 -6.21
N GLN A 33 9.52 -12.03 -7.27
CA GLN A 33 9.41 -13.36 -7.86
C GLN A 33 10.83 -13.93 -7.88
N GLY A 34 11.13 -14.79 -6.89
CA GLY A 34 12.48 -15.25 -6.69
C GLY A 34 13.38 -14.08 -6.31
N LEU A 35 14.41 -13.83 -7.12
CA LEU A 35 15.35 -12.72 -6.89
C LEU A 35 14.97 -11.45 -7.65
N ASN A 36 13.89 -11.48 -8.44
CA ASN A 36 13.48 -10.35 -9.28
C ASN A 36 12.45 -9.49 -8.55
N LYS A 37 12.66 -8.18 -8.60
CA LYS A 37 11.75 -7.19 -8.06
C LYS A 37 11.01 -6.54 -9.23
N ASN A 38 9.70 -6.79 -9.32
CA ASN A 38 8.87 -6.30 -10.41
C ASN A 38 7.91 -5.23 -9.95
N ILE A 39 7.74 -4.18 -10.75
CA ILE A 39 6.76 -3.14 -10.48
C ILE A 39 5.37 -3.71 -10.72
N VAL A 40 4.53 -3.65 -9.68
CA VAL A 40 3.14 -4.07 -9.76
C VAL A 40 2.26 -2.87 -10.08
N LYS A 41 2.54 -1.72 -9.45
CA LYS A 41 1.70 -0.54 -9.57
C LYS A 41 2.50 0.72 -9.29
N GLU A 42 2.23 1.76 -10.06
CA GLU A 42 2.73 3.11 -9.80
C GLU A 42 1.52 4.02 -9.67
N ILE A 43 1.38 4.69 -8.53
CA ILE A 43 0.19 5.48 -8.22
C ILE A 43 0.60 6.91 -7.92
N PRO A 44 0.20 7.88 -8.76
CA PRO A 44 0.43 9.28 -8.43
C PRO A 44 -0.33 9.65 -7.15
N MET A 45 0.35 10.33 -6.22
CA MET A 45 -0.24 10.66 -4.93
C MET A 45 -1.49 11.52 -5.05
N ASN A 46 -1.56 12.37 -6.08
CA ASN A 46 -2.72 13.23 -6.27
C ASN A 46 -3.95 12.50 -6.83
N GLU A 47 -3.81 11.21 -7.16
CA GLU A 47 -4.92 10.37 -7.62
C GLU A 47 -5.46 9.44 -6.54
N ILE A 48 -4.90 9.50 -5.34
CA ILE A 48 -5.36 8.70 -4.22
C ILE A 48 -6.61 9.32 -3.61
N GLU A 49 -7.64 8.50 -3.41
CA GLU A 49 -8.91 8.94 -2.85
C GLU A 49 -9.26 8.11 -1.61
N LYS A 50 -10.07 8.69 -0.74
CA LYS A 50 -10.63 8.00 0.45
C LYS A 50 -9.55 7.42 1.34
N LEU A 51 -8.50 8.20 1.58
CA LEU A 51 -7.40 7.77 2.44
C LEU A 51 -7.86 7.69 3.89
N THR A 52 -7.73 6.51 4.51
CA THR A 52 -8.16 6.26 5.89
C THR A 52 -7.13 5.43 6.64
N LYS A 53 -7.17 5.55 7.97
CA LYS A 53 -6.37 4.73 8.88
C LYS A 53 -7.29 4.20 9.98
N ASP A 54 -7.26 2.89 10.21
CA ASP A 54 -8.08 2.25 11.25
C ASP A 54 -7.33 1.10 11.91
N ILE A 55 -8.01 0.42 12.83
CA ILE A 55 -7.47 -0.76 13.52
C ILE A 55 -8.15 -2.00 12.92
N TYR A 56 -7.34 -2.97 12.55
CA TYR A 56 -7.81 -4.23 11.98
C TYR A 56 -7.05 -5.38 12.64
N TRP A 57 -7.77 -6.24 13.35
CA TRP A 57 -7.19 -7.39 14.07
C TRP A 57 -6.06 -6.99 15.03
N GLY A 58 -6.23 -5.85 15.71
CA GLY A 58 -5.25 -5.38 16.68
C GLY A 58 -4.07 -4.61 16.10
N GLY A 59 -3.94 -4.55 14.76
CA GLY A 59 -2.90 -3.79 14.08
C GLY A 59 -3.48 -2.61 13.32
N GLN A 60 -2.64 -1.68 12.95
CA GLN A 60 -3.06 -0.52 12.16
C GLN A 60 -3.16 -0.88 10.70
N ARG A 61 -4.17 -0.32 10.04
CA ARG A 61 -4.38 -0.51 8.60
C ARG A 61 -4.58 0.84 7.94
N ILE A 62 -3.86 1.06 6.83
CA ILE A 62 -4.02 2.26 6.01
C ILE A 62 -4.64 1.83 4.69
N SER A 63 -5.69 2.51 4.26
CA SER A 63 -6.44 2.15 3.07
C SER A 63 -6.69 3.37 2.20
N PHE A 64 -6.76 3.15 0.88
CA PHE A 64 -7.20 4.19 -0.05
C PHE A 64 -7.79 3.55 -1.30
N SER A 65 -8.44 4.37 -2.12
CA SER A 65 -8.97 3.96 -3.42
C SER A 65 -8.16 4.59 -4.54
N HIS A 66 -7.96 3.84 -5.61
CA HIS A 66 -7.35 4.34 -6.82
C HIS A 66 -7.84 3.51 -8.01
N ASP A 67 -8.33 4.20 -9.03
CA ASP A 67 -8.75 3.58 -10.30
C ASP A 67 -9.75 2.43 -10.08
N GLY A 68 -10.75 2.66 -9.19
CA GLY A 68 -11.79 1.69 -8.92
C GLY A 68 -11.37 0.51 -8.05
N LYS A 69 -10.16 0.54 -7.52
CA LYS A 69 -9.64 -0.53 -6.66
C LYS A 69 -9.34 0.01 -5.28
N MET A 70 -9.48 -0.87 -4.28
CA MET A 70 -9.12 -0.53 -2.91
C MET A 70 -7.78 -1.14 -2.55
N TYR A 71 -6.89 -0.33 -2.00
CA TYR A 71 -5.57 -0.75 -1.55
C TYR A 71 -5.55 -0.71 -0.03
N GLN A 72 -5.13 -1.80 0.60
CA GLN A 72 -5.05 -1.90 2.05
C GLN A 72 -3.65 -2.33 2.45
N PHE A 73 -3.02 -1.54 3.32
CA PHE A 73 -1.69 -1.78 3.82
C PHE A 73 -1.78 -2.18 5.29
N PHE A 74 -1.25 -3.35 5.63
CA PHE A 74 -1.36 -3.90 6.97
C PHE A 74 -0.06 -3.69 7.73
N GLU A 75 -0.17 -3.41 9.04
CA GLU A 75 0.97 -3.16 9.88
C GLU A 75 1.89 -4.38 9.95
N CYS A 76 3.17 -4.18 9.60
CA CYS A 76 4.24 -5.16 9.75
C CYS A 76 5.30 -4.66 10.72
N GLY A 77 4.93 -3.69 11.57
CA GLY A 77 5.82 -3.07 12.53
C GLY A 77 5.67 -1.57 12.55
N PRO A 78 6.11 -0.90 13.63
CA PRO A 78 5.93 0.55 13.78
C PRO A 78 6.59 1.35 12.66
N ALA A 79 7.76 0.93 12.19
CA ALA A 79 8.49 1.67 11.17
C ALA A 79 7.72 1.74 9.84
N VAL A 80 6.98 0.68 9.49
CA VAL A 80 6.17 0.67 8.28
C VAL A 80 5.02 1.65 8.39
N VAL A 81 4.33 1.64 9.52
CA VAL A 81 3.20 2.56 9.75
C VAL A 81 3.69 4.00 9.69
N ASP A 82 4.81 4.30 10.34
CA ASP A 82 5.38 5.65 10.33
C ASP A 82 5.75 6.09 8.93
N TYR A 83 6.37 5.22 8.15
CA TYR A 83 6.77 5.52 6.78
C TYR A 83 5.56 5.84 5.90
N LEU A 84 4.51 5.01 5.98
CA LEU A 84 3.29 5.23 5.20
C LEU A 84 2.58 6.50 5.66
N GLN A 85 2.51 6.71 6.98
CA GLN A 85 1.82 7.86 7.53
C GLN A 85 2.50 9.17 7.15
N GLU A 86 3.83 9.22 7.22
CA GLU A 86 4.59 10.42 6.90
C GLU A 86 4.45 10.80 5.42
N ASN A 87 4.29 9.84 4.54
CA ASN A 87 4.24 10.09 3.10
C ASN A 87 2.82 10.22 2.56
N LEU A 88 1.84 9.55 3.17
CA LEU A 88 0.45 9.59 2.70
C LEU A 88 -0.39 10.68 3.36
N PHE A 89 -0.19 10.89 4.66
CA PHE A 89 -0.98 11.88 5.42
C PHE A 89 -0.19 13.17 5.60
N VAL A 90 0.06 13.87 4.51
CA VAL A 90 0.78 15.15 4.54
C VAL A 90 -0.17 16.32 4.33
#